data_7cbf4243b0712d95e27b24a32aede009
#
_entry.id   7cbf4243b0712d95e27b24a32aede009
#
_cell.length_a   1.000
_cell.length_b   1.000
_cell.length_c   1.000
_cell.angle_alpha   90.00
_cell.angle_beta   90.00
_cell.angle_gamma   90.00
#
_symmetry.space_group_name_H-M   'P 1'
#
loop_
_entity.id
_entity.type
_entity.pdbx_description
1 polymer ?
#
loop_
_entity_poly.entity_id
_entity_poly.type
_entity_poly.pdbx_seq_one_letter_code
_entity_poly.pdbx_strand_id
1 'polypeptide(L)' 'MGEGINYSEMLRDYRKKHLLSLDKMAKKAGLTKATLYRIEHGKNAPNQLTRWKLEKLLGEDD' A
#
# COMPACT_ATOMS: atom_id res chain seq x y z
N MET A 1 4.46 -20.44 -1.05
CA MET A 1 4.30 -20.01 -1.16
C MET A 1 3.95 -19.13 -1.34
N GLY A 2 4.03 -18.88 -1.35
CA GLY A 2 3.88 -17.89 -1.64
C GLY A 2 2.76 -17.34 -1.75
N GLU A 3 2.38 -17.50 -1.19
CA GLU A 3 1.38 -17.13 -1.33
C GLU A 3 1.26 -15.90 -1.49
N GLY A 4 1.43 -15.27 -1.77
CA GLY A 4 1.08 -14.02 -2.07
C GLY A 4 1.98 -12.99 -1.71
N ILE A 5 1.75 -11.83 -2.22
CA ILE A 5 2.53 -10.67 -1.90
C ILE A 5 2.07 -10.12 -0.57
N ASN A 6 3.00 -9.79 0.29
CA ASN A 6 2.68 -9.19 1.56
C ASN A 6 2.63 -7.67 1.41
N TYR A 7 1.49 -7.16 0.99
CA TYR A 7 1.34 -5.73 0.77
C TYR A 7 1.47 -4.93 2.06
N SER A 8 1.07 -5.52 3.16
CA SER A 8 1.13 -4.82 4.44
C SER A 8 2.56 -4.38 4.76
N GLU A 9 3.48 -5.31 4.62
CA GLU A 9 4.88 -5.02 4.91
C GLU A 9 5.50 -4.12 3.86
N MET A 10 5.21 -4.38 2.59
CA MET A 10 5.76 -3.58 1.51
C MET A 10 5.33 -2.13 1.61
N LEU A 11 4.08 -1.89 1.98
CA LEU A 11 3.57 -0.53 2.08
C LEU A 11 4.19 0.21 3.24
N ARG A 12 4.38 -0.47 4.36
CA ARG A 12 5.01 0.18 5.50
C ARG A 12 6.45 0.52 5.22
N ASP A 13 7.17 -0.37 4.54
CA ASP A 13 8.55 -0.12 4.16
C ASP A 13 8.65 1.06 3.21
N TYR A 14 7.77 1.11 2.23
CA TYR A 14 7.74 2.22 1.29
C TYR A 14 7.48 3.53 2.02
N ARG A 15 6.53 3.52 2.93
CA ARG A 15 6.17 4.72 3.65
C ARG A 15 7.33 5.24 4.50
N LYS A 16 8.03 4.33 5.16
CA LYS A 16 9.20 4.70 5.96
C LYS A 16 10.31 5.25 5.07
N LYS A 17 10.56 4.58 3.98
CA LYS A 17 11.62 4.97 3.07
C LYS A 17 11.42 6.38 2.54
N HIS A 18 10.18 6.73 2.25
CA HIS A 18 9.87 8.03 1.67
C HIS A 18 9.36 9.03 2.69
N LEU A 19 9.39 8.66 3.95
CA LEU A 19 8.97 9.56 5.06
C LEU A 19 7.57 10.10 4.84
N LEU A 20 6.66 9.22 4.47
CA LEU A 20 5.28 9.62 4.18
C LEU A 20 4.37 9.30 5.34
N SER A 21 3.46 10.23 5.62
CA SER A 21 2.37 9.92 6.54
C SER A 21 1.38 9.01 5.85
N LEU A 22 0.54 8.37 6.62
CA LEU A 22 -0.47 7.48 6.08
C LEU A 22 -1.39 8.25 5.13
N ASP A 23 -1.78 9.46 5.50
CA ASP A 23 -2.65 10.28 4.69
C ASP A 23 -1.99 10.65 3.36
N LYS A 24 -0.74 11.05 3.40
CA LYS A 24 -0.04 11.42 2.18
C LYS A 24 0.14 10.23 1.26
N MET A 25 0.46 9.08 1.84
CA MET A 25 0.63 7.89 1.01
C MET A 25 -0.69 7.47 0.38
N ALA A 26 -1.79 7.58 1.12
CA ALA A 26 -3.10 7.25 0.58
C ALA A 26 -3.43 8.13 -0.61
N LYS A 27 -3.16 9.42 -0.50
CA LYS A 27 -3.39 10.32 -1.62
C LYS A 27 -2.53 9.97 -2.82
N LYS A 28 -1.28 9.64 -2.57
CA LYS A 28 -0.36 9.28 -3.62
C LYS A 28 -0.82 8.01 -4.34
N ALA A 29 -1.38 7.08 -3.60
CA ALA A 29 -1.85 5.82 -4.16
C ALA A 29 -3.25 5.91 -4.76
N GLY A 30 -3.95 7.02 -4.54
CA GLY A 30 -5.32 7.13 -5.00
C GLY A 30 -6.30 6.35 -4.15
N LEU A 31 -6.00 6.23 -2.86
CA LEU A 31 -6.84 5.49 -1.92
C LEU A 31 -7.23 6.38 -0.78
N THR A 32 -8.20 5.92 0.02
CA THR A 32 -8.52 6.61 1.25
C THR A 32 -7.56 6.17 2.34
N LYS A 33 -7.41 7.03 3.33
CA LYS A 33 -6.56 6.71 4.47
C LYS A 33 -7.04 5.44 5.18
N ALA A 34 -8.35 5.30 5.33
CA ALA A 34 -8.90 4.13 5.99
C ALA A 34 -8.58 2.84 5.22
N THR A 35 -8.68 2.88 3.90
CA THR A 35 -8.37 1.72 3.09
C THR A 35 -6.91 1.33 3.24
N LEU A 36 -6.03 2.32 3.16
CA LEU A 36 -4.61 2.05 3.28
C LEU A 36 -4.27 1.49 4.66
N TYR A 37 -4.88 2.07 5.70
CA TYR A 37 -4.66 1.59 7.06
C TYR A 37 -5.02 0.11 7.20
N ARG A 38 -6.17 -0.27 6.66
CA ARG A 38 -6.61 -1.66 6.76
C ARG A 38 -5.67 -2.61 6.04
N ILE A 39 -5.18 -2.18 4.89
CA ILE A 39 -4.24 -3.01 4.15
C ILE A 39 -2.92 -3.15 4.90
N GLU A 40 -2.42 -2.05 5.46
CA GLU A 40 -1.17 -2.07 6.20
C GLU A 40 -1.25 -2.94 7.44
N HIS A 41 -2.45 -3.07 8.01
CA HIS A 41 -2.62 -3.88 9.20
C HIS A 41 -3.15 -5.28 8.90
N GLY A 42 -3.22 -5.64 7.63
CA GLY A 42 -3.63 -6.98 7.23
C GLY A 42 -5.09 -7.29 7.50
N LYS A 43 -5.92 -6.26 7.63
CA LYS A 43 -7.33 -6.48 7.94
C LYS A 43 -8.18 -6.72 6.72
N ASN A 44 -7.73 -6.27 5.57
CA ASN A 44 -8.44 -6.45 4.32
C ASN A 44 -7.49 -6.91 3.27
N ALA A 45 -7.94 -7.85 2.43
CA ALA A 45 -7.20 -8.17 1.23
C ALA A 45 -7.62 -7.13 0.18
N PRO A 46 -6.67 -6.49 -0.50
CA PRO A 46 -7.05 -5.50 -1.52
C PRO A 46 -7.70 -6.17 -2.70
N ASN A 47 -8.73 -5.52 -3.28
CA ASN A 47 -9.33 -6.03 -4.49
C ASN A 47 -8.41 -5.74 -5.67
N GLN A 48 -8.80 -6.20 -6.86
CA GLN A 48 -7.94 -6.09 -8.02
C GLN A 48 -7.59 -4.64 -8.35
N LEU A 49 -8.55 -3.74 -8.31
CA LEU A 49 -8.29 -2.35 -8.61
C LEU A 49 -7.32 -1.74 -7.61
N THR A 50 -7.52 -2.03 -6.35
CA THR A 50 -6.64 -1.54 -5.30
C THR A 50 -5.24 -2.10 -5.47
N ARG A 51 -5.13 -3.37 -5.81
CA ARG A 51 -3.83 -3.98 -6.04
C ARG A 51 -3.09 -3.29 -7.18
N TRP A 52 -3.79 -2.98 -8.26
CA TRP A 52 -3.18 -2.28 -9.38
C TRP A 52 -2.65 -0.92 -8.94
N LYS A 53 -3.43 -0.21 -8.12
CA LYS A 53 -2.99 1.09 -7.60
C LYS A 53 -1.74 0.96 -6.76
N LEU A 54 -1.70 -0.06 -5.92
CA LEU A 54 -0.54 -0.29 -5.07
C LEU A 54 0.67 -0.69 -5.88
N GLU A 55 0.48 -1.54 -6.87
CA GLU A 55 1.59 -1.96 -7.71
C GLU A 55 2.17 -0.79 -8.49
N LYS A 56 1.31 0.10 -8.95
CA LYS A 56 1.77 1.27 -9.66
C LYS A 56 2.58 2.17 -8.72
N LEU A 57 2.09 2.37 -7.52
CA LEU A 57 2.79 3.18 -6.54
C LEU A 57 4.16 2.61 -6.21
N LEU A 58 4.20 1.32 -5.91
CA LEU A 58 5.45 0.68 -5.54
C LEU A 58 6.43 0.59 -6.71
N GLY A 59 5.90 0.50 -7.92
CA GLY A 59 6.75 0.44 -9.09
C GLY A 59 7.36 1.77 -9.49
N GLU A 60 6.82 2.86 -8.97
CA GLU A 60 7.40 4.18 -9.23
C GLU A 60 8.60 4.47 -8.35
N ASP A 61 8.88 3.57 -7.43
CA ASP A 61 9.95 3.78 -6.50
C ASP A 61 11.24 3.30 -7.12
N ASP A 62 11.89 4.15 -7.77
CA ASP A 62 13.12 3.73 -8.34
C ASP A 62 14.22 4.52 -7.91
#